data_3eb3a8f6f2144e13b5da4ae0c712633b
#
_entry.id   3eb3a8f6f2144e13b5da4ae0c712633b
#
_cell.length_a   1.000
_cell.length_b   1.000
_cell.length_c   1.000
_cell.angle_alpha   90.00
_cell.angle_beta   90.00
_cell.angle_gamma   90.00
#
_symmetry.space_group_name_H-M   'P 1'
#
loop_
_entity.id
_entity.type
_entity.pdbx_description
1 polymer ?
#
loop_
_entity_poly.entity_id
_entity_poly.type
_entity_poly.pdbx_seq_one_letter_code
_entity_poly.pdbx_strand_id
1 'polypeptide(L)'
;MCGSTESRVALVTGATRGIGKAIAQELARAGHSVIGTATSDAGAETITSHLSEWGGVGKRLDVSDTEAVKAALSEIAEEHGAPTILVNNAGITRDNLMMRMKDEEWSDVIGTNLNPLFTVSKACLRGMTKARWGRIINISSVVGQMGNAGQANYAASKAGAEGMSRAMAKELGSRAVTVNCVAPGFIDTDMTKVLRDDQRSLMLGQIPLGRLGEPEEIAKVVAFLASDSGAYITGENIHVNGGMYM
;
A
#
# COMPACT_ATOMS: atom_id res chain seq x y z
N MET A 1 -19.50 23.60 2.86
CA MET A 1 -20.23 22.59 2.06
C MET A 1 -19.26 21.46 1.82
N CYS A 2 -19.45 20.30 2.49
CA CYS A 2 -18.65 19.11 2.26
C CYS A 2 -19.10 18.58 0.88
N GLY A 3 -18.26 18.75 -0.15
CA GLY A 3 -18.52 18.21 -1.47
C GLY A 3 -18.65 16.69 -1.34
N SER A 4 -19.74 16.12 -1.86
CA SER A 4 -19.88 14.66 -1.98
C SER A 4 -18.70 14.14 -2.82
N THR A 5 -17.81 13.41 -2.18
CA THR A 5 -16.71 12.73 -2.89
C THR A 5 -17.36 11.78 -3.89
N GLU A 6 -17.08 11.96 -5.18
CA GLU A 6 -17.55 11.04 -6.21
C GLU A 6 -17.06 9.63 -5.89
N SER A 7 -17.97 8.65 -5.84
CA SER A 7 -17.62 7.25 -5.59
C SER A 7 -16.70 6.74 -6.69
N ARG A 8 -15.57 6.18 -6.30
CA ARG A 8 -14.54 5.63 -7.19
C ARG A 8 -14.28 4.17 -6.86
N VAL A 9 -13.80 3.41 -7.83
CA VAL A 9 -13.34 2.04 -7.62
C VAL A 9 -11.92 2.08 -7.07
N ALA A 10 -11.73 1.51 -5.88
CA ALA A 10 -10.46 1.45 -5.17
C ALA A 10 -9.98 0.00 -5.05
N LEU A 11 -8.76 -0.26 -5.52
CA LEU A 11 -8.07 -1.54 -5.35
C LEU A 11 -7.03 -1.42 -4.25
N VAL A 12 -7.11 -2.29 -3.24
CA VAL A 12 -6.14 -2.35 -2.13
C VAL A 12 -5.51 -3.74 -2.09
N THR A 13 -4.21 -3.85 -2.35
CA THR A 13 -3.52 -5.14 -2.30
C THR A 13 -3.13 -5.49 -0.86
N GLY A 14 -3.26 -6.79 -0.49
CA GLY A 14 -2.91 -7.25 0.85
C GLY A 14 -3.83 -6.69 1.95
N ALA A 15 -5.14 -6.71 1.73
CA ALA A 15 -6.15 -6.05 2.60
C ALA A 15 -6.71 -6.94 3.73
N THR A 16 -6.13 -8.11 4.00
CA THR A 16 -6.68 -9.06 4.98
C THR A 16 -6.56 -8.56 6.43
N ARG A 17 -5.48 -7.85 6.77
CA ARG A 17 -5.16 -7.41 8.13
C ARG A 17 -4.28 -6.15 8.16
N GLY A 18 -4.02 -5.64 9.36
CA GLY A 18 -3.07 -4.55 9.61
C GLY A 18 -3.39 -3.29 8.79
N ILE A 19 -2.36 -2.69 8.23
CA ILE A 19 -2.44 -1.44 7.46
C ILE A 19 -3.39 -1.59 6.26
N GLY A 20 -3.27 -2.69 5.49
CA GLY A 20 -4.12 -2.92 4.31
C GLY A 20 -5.60 -3.00 4.63
N LYS A 21 -5.97 -3.68 5.74
CA LYS A 21 -7.36 -3.73 6.24
C LYS A 21 -7.86 -2.33 6.61
N ALA A 22 -7.08 -1.59 7.41
CA ALA A 22 -7.46 -0.25 7.83
C ALA A 22 -7.65 0.70 6.64
N ILE A 23 -6.77 0.63 5.64
CA ILE A 23 -6.89 1.40 4.40
C ILE A 23 -8.18 1.05 3.64
N ALA A 24 -8.45 -0.26 3.45
CA ALA A 24 -9.64 -0.71 2.75
C ALA A 24 -10.92 -0.22 3.43
N GLN A 25 -10.98 -0.31 4.76
CA GLN A 25 -12.12 0.17 5.54
C GLN A 25 -12.26 1.70 5.49
N GLU A 26 -11.16 2.46 5.56
CA GLU A 26 -11.21 3.92 5.51
C GLU A 26 -11.67 4.44 4.14
N LEU A 27 -11.20 3.83 3.05
CA LEU A 27 -11.66 4.15 1.70
C LEU A 27 -13.13 3.78 1.49
N ALA A 28 -13.59 2.65 2.03
CA ALA A 28 -14.99 2.24 1.98
C ALA A 28 -15.87 3.20 2.78
N ARG A 29 -15.43 3.62 3.98
CA ARG A 29 -16.11 4.63 4.80
C ARG A 29 -16.18 5.99 4.11
N ALA A 30 -15.19 6.32 3.28
CA ALA A 30 -15.19 7.53 2.44
C ALA A 30 -16.16 7.44 1.23
N GLY A 31 -16.85 6.32 1.02
CA GLY A 31 -17.84 6.12 -0.03
C GLY A 31 -17.31 5.53 -1.33
N HIS A 32 -16.09 4.99 -1.34
CA HIS A 32 -15.55 4.31 -2.50
C HIS A 32 -15.96 2.84 -2.59
N SER A 33 -16.10 2.31 -3.81
CA SER A 33 -16.27 0.87 -4.06
C SER A 33 -14.91 0.19 -3.91
N VAL A 34 -14.71 -0.56 -2.82
CA VAL A 34 -13.41 -1.11 -2.46
C VAL A 34 -13.31 -2.58 -2.82
N ILE A 35 -12.27 -2.94 -3.56
CA ILE A 35 -11.83 -4.30 -3.80
C ILE A 35 -10.51 -4.51 -3.05
N GLY A 36 -10.50 -5.38 -2.05
CA GLY A 36 -9.29 -5.79 -1.34
C GLY A 36 -8.78 -7.13 -1.88
N THR A 37 -7.46 -7.34 -1.90
CA THR A 37 -6.93 -8.63 -2.35
C THR A 37 -6.18 -9.39 -1.27
N ALA A 38 -6.19 -10.71 -1.39
CA ALA A 38 -5.46 -11.66 -0.57
C ALA A 38 -4.94 -12.82 -1.43
N THR A 39 -3.90 -13.52 -0.97
CA THR A 39 -3.32 -14.67 -1.69
C THR A 39 -4.14 -15.96 -1.57
N SER A 40 -5.16 -16.02 -0.69
CA SER A 40 -6.01 -17.17 -0.46
C SER A 40 -7.49 -16.81 -0.50
N ASP A 41 -8.33 -17.79 -0.79
CA ASP A 41 -9.80 -17.64 -0.81
C ASP A 41 -10.32 -17.26 0.59
N ALA A 42 -9.84 -17.91 1.65
CA ALA A 42 -10.18 -17.54 3.04
C ALA A 42 -9.80 -16.10 3.39
N GLY A 43 -8.68 -15.61 2.84
CA GLY A 43 -8.29 -14.20 2.99
C GLY A 43 -9.26 -13.27 2.24
N ALA A 44 -9.71 -13.64 1.05
CA ALA A 44 -10.69 -12.87 0.29
C ALA A 44 -12.06 -12.83 1.00
N GLU A 45 -12.53 -13.95 1.55
CA GLU A 45 -13.75 -14.02 2.37
C GLU A 45 -13.64 -13.12 3.61
N THR A 46 -12.48 -13.14 4.28
CA THR A 46 -12.21 -12.28 5.44
C THR A 46 -12.31 -10.80 5.06
N ILE A 47 -11.78 -10.40 3.92
CA ILE A 47 -11.87 -9.02 3.42
C ILE A 47 -13.33 -8.67 3.13
N THR A 48 -14.07 -9.53 2.43
CA THR A 48 -15.50 -9.32 2.14
C THR A 48 -16.29 -9.11 3.44
N SER A 49 -16.03 -9.95 4.45
CA SER A 49 -16.66 -9.79 5.78
C SER A 49 -16.35 -8.43 6.43
N HIS A 50 -15.08 -7.98 6.36
CA HIS A 50 -14.65 -6.70 6.93
C HIS A 50 -15.24 -5.48 6.21
N LEU A 51 -15.60 -5.61 4.93
CA LEU A 51 -16.11 -4.55 4.08
C LEU A 51 -17.63 -4.64 3.83
N SER A 52 -18.30 -5.65 4.40
CA SER A 52 -19.72 -5.96 4.14
C SER A 52 -20.66 -4.79 4.40
N GLU A 53 -20.40 -3.97 5.44
CA GLU A 53 -21.17 -2.78 5.78
C GLU A 53 -21.20 -1.74 4.64
N TRP A 54 -20.15 -1.69 3.81
CA TRP A 54 -20.00 -0.72 2.72
C TRP A 54 -20.10 -1.36 1.32
N GLY A 55 -20.43 -2.66 1.25
CA GLY A 55 -20.57 -3.37 -0.02
C GLY A 55 -19.24 -3.64 -0.75
N GLY A 56 -18.11 -3.52 -0.06
CA GLY A 56 -16.82 -3.86 -0.62
C GLY A 56 -16.58 -5.38 -0.66
N VAL A 57 -15.67 -5.83 -1.50
CA VAL A 57 -15.41 -7.25 -1.76
C VAL A 57 -13.94 -7.61 -1.64
N GLY A 58 -13.67 -8.86 -1.26
CA GLY A 58 -12.36 -9.47 -1.30
C GLY A 58 -12.19 -10.33 -2.56
N LYS A 59 -11.03 -10.27 -3.18
CA LYS A 59 -10.68 -11.08 -4.33
C LYS A 59 -9.35 -11.80 -4.08
N ARG A 60 -9.27 -13.08 -4.46
CA ARG A 60 -7.99 -13.80 -4.42
C ARG A 60 -7.09 -13.28 -5.52
N LEU A 61 -5.88 -12.85 -5.15
CA LEU A 61 -4.85 -12.41 -6.08
C LEU A 61 -3.47 -12.52 -5.44
N ASP A 62 -2.59 -13.28 -6.07
CA ASP A 62 -1.16 -13.18 -5.82
C ASP A 62 -0.59 -12.11 -6.76
N VAL A 63 -0.14 -11.00 -6.19
CA VAL A 63 0.38 -9.87 -6.96
C VAL A 63 1.72 -10.18 -7.66
N SER A 64 2.41 -11.25 -7.27
CA SER A 64 3.66 -11.69 -7.92
C SER A 64 3.40 -12.43 -9.25
N ASP A 65 2.19 -12.92 -9.46
CA ASP A 65 1.78 -13.54 -10.72
C ASP A 65 1.22 -12.50 -11.69
N THR A 66 2.02 -12.15 -12.68
CA THR A 66 1.69 -11.12 -13.68
C THR A 66 0.44 -11.47 -14.50
N GLU A 67 0.22 -12.73 -14.84
CA GLU A 67 -0.94 -13.13 -15.64
C GLU A 67 -2.20 -13.14 -14.78
N ALA A 68 -2.11 -13.60 -13.53
CA ALA A 68 -3.20 -13.49 -12.56
C ALA A 68 -3.60 -12.02 -12.31
N VAL A 69 -2.63 -11.10 -12.22
CA VAL A 69 -2.90 -9.66 -12.08
C VAL A 69 -3.70 -9.13 -13.26
N LYS A 70 -3.31 -9.46 -14.49
CA LYS A 70 -4.03 -9.01 -15.70
C LYS A 70 -5.46 -9.53 -15.75
N ALA A 71 -5.63 -10.82 -15.49
CA ALA A 71 -6.95 -11.47 -15.47
C ALA A 71 -7.86 -10.86 -14.39
N ALA A 72 -7.37 -10.77 -13.15
CA ALA A 72 -8.14 -10.21 -12.05
C ALA A 72 -8.56 -8.75 -12.29
N LEU A 73 -7.67 -7.92 -12.85
CA LEU A 73 -8.02 -6.52 -13.15
C LEU A 73 -8.99 -6.37 -14.31
N SER A 74 -8.99 -7.30 -15.29
CA SER A 74 -10.03 -7.34 -16.32
C SER A 74 -11.40 -7.65 -15.72
N GLU A 75 -11.48 -8.69 -14.91
CA GLU A 75 -12.71 -9.07 -14.19
C GLU A 75 -13.23 -7.95 -13.28
N ILE A 76 -12.34 -7.31 -12.50
CA ILE A 76 -12.70 -6.17 -11.65
C ILE A 76 -13.27 -5.02 -12.50
N ALA A 77 -12.65 -4.75 -13.64
CA ALA A 77 -13.11 -3.67 -14.51
C ALA A 77 -14.47 -3.96 -15.15
N GLU A 78 -14.79 -5.22 -15.42
CA GLU A 78 -16.08 -5.66 -15.95
C GLU A 78 -17.19 -5.65 -14.88
N GLU A 79 -16.88 -6.10 -13.66
CA GLU A 79 -17.85 -6.26 -12.57
C GLU A 79 -18.12 -4.96 -11.80
N HIS A 80 -17.07 -4.15 -11.57
CA HIS A 80 -17.11 -2.99 -10.66
C HIS A 80 -16.72 -1.68 -11.33
N GLY A 81 -16.19 -1.74 -12.56
CA GLY A 81 -15.55 -0.60 -13.21
C GLY A 81 -14.04 -0.57 -12.99
N ALA A 82 -13.33 0.15 -13.86
CA ALA A 82 -11.87 0.22 -13.80
C ALA A 82 -11.39 0.91 -12.51
N PRO A 83 -10.44 0.32 -11.75
CA PRO A 83 -9.88 0.95 -10.57
C PRO A 83 -9.20 2.28 -10.92
N THR A 84 -9.62 3.34 -10.25
CA THR A 84 -9.02 4.68 -10.37
C THR A 84 -8.30 5.11 -9.09
N ILE A 85 -8.50 4.39 -7.99
CA ILE A 85 -7.67 4.45 -6.79
C ILE A 85 -6.94 3.11 -6.68
N LEU A 86 -5.62 3.15 -6.60
CA LEU A 86 -4.78 1.98 -6.38
C LEU A 86 -3.92 2.18 -5.14
N VAL A 87 -4.03 1.26 -4.19
CA VAL A 87 -3.14 1.19 -3.03
C VAL A 87 -2.34 -0.10 -3.09
N ASN A 88 -1.07 0.02 -3.41
CA ASN A 88 -0.11 -1.07 -3.38
C ASN A 88 0.42 -1.22 -1.94
N ASN A 89 -0.19 -2.13 -1.19
CA ASN A 89 0.18 -2.40 0.20
C ASN A 89 0.75 -3.80 0.42
N ALA A 90 0.46 -4.77 -0.44
CA ALA A 90 1.00 -6.12 -0.30
C ALA A 90 2.53 -6.11 -0.20
N GLY A 91 3.07 -6.88 0.74
CA GLY A 91 4.51 -6.98 0.93
C GLY A 91 4.88 -7.99 2.01
N ILE A 92 6.13 -8.44 1.95
CA ILE A 92 6.73 -9.39 2.89
C ILE A 92 8.09 -8.89 3.36
N THR A 93 8.59 -9.46 4.45
CA THR A 93 9.98 -9.36 4.88
C THR A 93 10.65 -10.75 4.89
N ARG A 94 11.95 -10.78 4.63
CA ARG A 94 12.84 -11.93 4.79
C ARG A 94 14.16 -11.40 5.37
N ASP A 95 14.15 -11.19 6.68
CA ASP A 95 15.23 -10.49 7.37
C ASP A 95 16.41 -11.44 7.58
N ASN A 96 17.58 -11.04 7.12
CA ASN A 96 18.84 -11.73 7.35
C ASN A 96 20.01 -10.76 7.17
N LEU A 97 21.09 -10.96 7.92
CA LEU A 97 22.32 -10.17 7.74
C LEU A 97 22.86 -10.35 6.32
N MET A 98 23.39 -9.30 5.71
CA MET A 98 23.86 -9.29 4.31
C MET A 98 24.78 -10.47 3.96
N MET A 99 25.71 -10.82 4.86
CA MET A 99 26.62 -11.96 4.65
C MET A 99 25.94 -13.34 4.69
N ARG A 100 24.71 -13.42 5.20
CA ARG A 100 23.95 -14.67 5.37
C ARG A 100 22.68 -14.68 4.54
N MET A 101 22.32 -13.54 3.94
CA MET A 101 21.12 -13.41 3.11
C MET A 101 21.25 -14.32 1.91
N LYS A 102 20.22 -15.17 1.70
CA LYS A 102 20.17 -16.08 0.56
C LYS A 102 19.57 -15.37 -0.65
N ASP A 103 19.92 -15.83 -1.84
CA ASP A 103 19.39 -15.29 -3.10
C ASP A 103 17.87 -15.41 -3.18
N GLU A 104 17.29 -16.47 -2.59
CA GLU A 104 15.84 -16.68 -2.52
C GLU A 104 15.20 -15.62 -1.60
N GLU A 105 15.81 -15.30 -0.45
CA GLU A 105 15.29 -14.28 0.47
C GLU A 105 15.29 -12.88 -0.17
N TRP A 106 16.32 -12.60 -0.97
CA TRP A 106 16.37 -11.38 -1.77
C TRP A 106 15.30 -11.38 -2.85
N SER A 107 15.24 -12.44 -3.66
CA SER A 107 14.33 -12.55 -4.79
C SER A 107 12.86 -12.55 -4.38
N ASP A 108 12.50 -13.23 -3.28
CA ASP A 108 11.16 -13.23 -2.70
C ASP A 108 10.69 -11.80 -2.37
N VAL A 109 11.55 -11.03 -1.69
CA VAL A 109 11.19 -9.67 -1.26
C VAL A 109 11.09 -8.73 -2.47
N ILE A 110 12.03 -8.74 -3.39
CA ILE A 110 11.96 -7.91 -4.60
C ILE A 110 10.77 -8.32 -5.46
N GLY A 111 10.56 -9.63 -5.63
CA GLY A 111 9.45 -10.21 -6.41
C GLY A 111 8.07 -9.86 -5.88
N THR A 112 7.92 -9.77 -4.56
CA THR A 112 6.62 -9.47 -3.93
C THR A 112 6.42 -7.99 -3.66
N ASN A 113 7.47 -7.24 -3.27
CA ASN A 113 7.32 -5.86 -2.81
C ASN A 113 7.54 -4.81 -3.91
N LEU A 114 8.35 -5.10 -4.94
CA LEU A 114 8.72 -4.10 -5.94
C LEU A 114 8.15 -4.42 -7.34
N ASN A 115 8.36 -5.62 -7.85
CA ASN A 115 7.90 -5.98 -9.20
C ASN A 115 6.38 -5.81 -9.38
N PRO A 116 5.52 -6.18 -8.41
CA PRO A 116 4.08 -6.00 -8.53
C PRO A 116 3.64 -4.55 -8.60
N LEU A 117 4.38 -3.62 -8.00
CA LEU A 117 4.06 -2.20 -8.11
C LEU A 117 4.01 -1.75 -9.58
N PHE A 118 4.96 -2.22 -10.39
CA PHE A 118 4.97 -1.98 -11.82
C PHE A 118 3.77 -2.66 -12.50
N THR A 119 3.58 -3.95 -12.26
CA THR A 119 2.58 -4.77 -12.97
C THR A 119 1.16 -4.29 -12.67
N VAL A 120 0.82 -4.11 -11.39
CA VAL A 120 -0.53 -3.69 -10.97
C VAL A 120 -0.80 -2.25 -11.38
N SER A 121 0.17 -1.34 -11.17
CA SER A 121 0.00 0.05 -11.60
C SER A 121 -0.22 0.14 -13.10
N LYS A 122 0.62 -0.50 -13.92
CA LYS A 122 0.48 -0.52 -15.38
C LYS A 122 -0.88 -1.01 -15.85
N ALA A 123 -1.43 -2.04 -15.20
CA ALA A 123 -2.74 -2.58 -15.53
C ALA A 123 -3.88 -1.59 -15.22
N CYS A 124 -3.76 -0.76 -14.17
CA CYS A 124 -4.74 0.28 -13.83
C CYS A 124 -4.65 1.55 -14.71
N LEU A 125 -3.48 1.84 -15.31
CA LEU A 125 -3.23 3.11 -16.01
C LEU A 125 -4.20 3.39 -17.15
N ARG A 126 -4.65 2.37 -17.88
CA ARG A 126 -5.59 2.55 -18.99
C ARG A 126 -6.91 3.16 -18.51
N GLY A 127 -7.45 2.67 -17.39
CA GLY A 127 -8.66 3.21 -16.77
C GLY A 127 -8.45 4.64 -16.27
N MET A 128 -7.38 4.88 -15.52
CA MET A 128 -7.05 6.18 -14.95
C MET A 128 -6.82 7.26 -16.03
N THR A 129 -6.05 6.94 -17.07
CA THR A 129 -5.76 7.88 -18.17
C THR A 129 -7.00 8.19 -19.02
N LYS A 130 -7.90 7.21 -19.22
CA LYS A 130 -9.19 7.42 -19.89
C LYS A 130 -10.11 8.30 -19.07
N ALA A 131 -10.16 8.08 -17.74
CA ALA A 131 -10.95 8.90 -16.82
C ALA A 131 -10.36 10.30 -16.61
N ARG A 132 -9.10 10.55 -17.00
CA ARG A 132 -8.32 11.75 -16.66
C ARG A 132 -8.36 12.04 -15.15
N TRP A 133 -8.30 10.99 -14.37
CA TRP A 133 -8.27 11.01 -12.93
C TRP A 133 -7.69 9.69 -12.40
N GLY A 134 -6.78 9.76 -11.46
CA GLY A 134 -6.24 8.57 -10.81
C GLY A 134 -5.43 8.91 -9.57
N ARG A 135 -5.38 7.95 -8.65
CA ARG A 135 -4.59 8.01 -7.41
C ARG A 135 -3.85 6.69 -7.23
N ILE A 136 -2.54 6.74 -7.32
CA ILE A 136 -1.67 5.58 -7.02
C ILE A 136 -0.92 5.89 -5.74
N ILE A 137 -1.08 5.04 -4.73
CA ILE A 137 -0.47 5.20 -3.42
C ILE A 137 0.28 3.92 -3.11
N ASN A 138 1.60 4.01 -2.99
CA ASN A 138 2.47 2.89 -2.69
C ASN A 138 2.86 2.94 -1.21
N ILE A 139 2.60 1.85 -0.46
CA ILE A 139 3.02 1.76 0.93
C ILE A 139 4.50 1.40 0.97
N SER A 140 5.31 2.43 1.27
CA SER A 140 6.75 2.32 1.49
C SER A 140 7.06 1.92 2.94
N SER A 141 8.13 2.40 3.49
CA SER A 141 8.53 2.26 4.89
C SER A 141 9.60 3.28 5.23
N VAL A 142 9.68 3.69 6.47
CA VAL A 142 10.82 4.44 7.00
C VAL A 142 12.16 3.75 6.69
N VAL A 143 12.18 2.42 6.64
CA VAL A 143 13.36 1.60 6.31
C VAL A 143 13.89 1.87 4.90
N GLY A 144 13.04 2.27 3.96
CA GLY A 144 13.46 2.66 2.61
C GLY A 144 14.39 3.86 2.57
N GLN A 145 14.30 4.74 3.57
CA GLN A 145 15.12 5.95 3.69
C GLN A 145 16.28 5.77 4.67
N MET A 146 16.01 5.28 5.88
CA MET A 146 17.05 5.18 6.91
C MET A 146 17.85 3.88 6.87
N GLY A 147 17.35 2.85 6.16
CA GLY A 147 17.92 1.51 6.24
C GLY A 147 17.61 0.82 7.57
N ASN A 148 17.83 -0.48 7.63
CA ASN A 148 17.82 -1.26 8.86
C ASN A 148 18.73 -2.48 8.70
N ALA A 149 19.53 -2.79 9.71
CA ALA A 149 20.40 -3.96 9.70
C ALA A 149 19.57 -5.25 9.53
N GLY A 150 20.00 -6.12 8.60
CA GLY A 150 19.26 -7.35 8.27
C GLY A 150 18.13 -7.19 7.26
N GLN A 151 17.86 -5.99 6.76
CA GLN A 151 16.76 -5.70 5.83
C GLN A 151 17.23 -5.08 4.51
N ALA A 152 18.40 -5.46 4.00
CA ALA A 152 18.93 -4.91 2.74
C ALA A 152 17.96 -5.10 1.56
N ASN A 153 17.35 -6.29 1.43
CA ASN A 153 16.32 -6.59 0.43
C ASN A 153 15.05 -5.73 0.59
N TYR A 154 14.56 -5.61 1.81
CA TYR A 154 13.35 -4.82 2.12
C TYR A 154 13.60 -3.33 1.89
N ALA A 155 14.73 -2.80 2.40
CA ALA A 155 15.13 -1.41 2.17
C ALA A 155 15.24 -1.09 0.67
N ALA A 156 15.91 -1.96 -0.10
CA ALA A 156 16.03 -1.82 -1.55
C ALA A 156 14.65 -1.79 -2.24
N SER A 157 13.73 -2.68 -1.84
CA SER A 157 12.40 -2.73 -2.42
C SER A 157 11.60 -1.45 -2.15
N LYS A 158 11.69 -0.90 -0.93
CA LYS A 158 10.95 0.31 -0.53
C LYS A 158 11.56 1.58 -1.13
N ALA A 159 12.87 1.70 -1.17
CA ALA A 159 13.56 2.78 -1.88
C ALA A 159 13.28 2.74 -3.39
N GLY A 160 13.25 1.55 -3.99
CA GLY A 160 12.86 1.34 -5.40
C GLY A 160 11.43 1.80 -5.69
N ALA A 161 10.49 1.50 -4.79
CA ALA A 161 9.10 1.97 -4.89
C ALA A 161 9.01 3.50 -4.93
N GLU A 162 9.78 4.19 -4.09
CA GLU A 162 9.82 5.66 -4.05
C GLU A 162 10.42 6.25 -5.32
N GLY A 163 11.53 5.67 -5.82
CA GLY A 163 12.14 6.08 -7.08
C GLY A 163 11.19 5.91 -8.27
N MET A 164 10.51 4.76 -8.35
CA MET A 164 9.52 4.46 -9.38
C MET A 164 8.33 5.44 -9.29
N SER A 165 7.84 5.72 -8.10
CA SER A 165 6.72 6.65 -7.88
C SER A 165 7.02 8.06 -8.39
N ARG A 166 8.24 8.57 -8.16
CA ARG A 166 8.67 9.88 -8.68
C ARG A 166 8.71 9.91 -10.22
N ALA A 167 9.18 8.84 -10.85
CA ALA A 167 9.20 8.75 -12.31
C ALA A 167 7.78 8.71 -12.88
N MET A 168 6.90 7.87 -12.33
CA MET A 168 5.50 7.76 -12.74
C MET A 168 4.73 9.08 -12.52
N ALA A 169 4.99 9.79 -11.43
CA ALA A 169 4.36 11.09 -11.16
C ALA A 169 4.65 12.11 -12.27
N LYS A 170 5.90 12.17 -12.75
CA LYS A 170 6.29 13.04 -13.87
C LYS A 170 5.61 12.66 -15.18
N GLU A 171 5.47 11.36 -15.45
CA GLU A 171 4.87 10.84 -16.68
C GLU A 171 3.36 11.05 -16.71
N LEU A 172 2.68 10.85 -15.57
CA LEU A 172 1.23 10.73 -15.51
C LEU A 172 0.51 12.05 -15.11
N GLY A 173 1.25 13.04 -14.63
CA GLY A 173 0.68 14.31 -14.14
C GLY A 173 -0.21 15.02 -15.16
N SER A 174 0.16 15.01 -16.47
CA SER A 174 -0.64 15.60 -17.55
C SER A 174 -2.00 14.90 -17.75
N ARG A 175 -2.20 13.72 -17.17
CA ARG A 175 -3.46 12.96 -17.18
C ARG A 175 -4.25 13.09 -15.87
N ALA A 176 -3.85 14.01 -14.99
CA ALA A 176 -4.44 14.19 -13.65
C ALA A 176 -4.38 12.91 -12.78
N VAL A 177 -3.33 12.11 -12.96
CA VAL A 177 -3.02 10.95 -12.13
C VAL A 177 -1.88 11.33 -11.19
N THR A 178 -2.11 11.21 -9.88
CA THR A 178 -1.07 11.41 -8.87
C THR A 178 -0.48 10.07 -8.44
N VAL A 179 0.81 10.07 -8.13
CA VAL A 179 1.53 8.89 -7.65
C VAL A 179 2.37 9.29 -6.45
N ASN A 180 2.06 8.73 -5.28
CA ASN A 180 2.75 9.05 -4.03
C ASN A 180 3.11 7.78 -3.26
N CYS A 181 4.04 7.93 -2.33
CA CYS A 181 4.34 6.94 -1.32
C CYS A 181 3.84 7.40 0.05
N VAL A 182 3.44 6.46 0.88
CA VAL A 182 3.28 6.65 2.32
C VAL A 182 4.29 5.74 2.99
N ALA A 183 5.13 6.30 3.86
CA ALA A 183 6.20 5.60 4.55
C ALA A 183 5.88 5.48 6.06
N PRO A 184 5.26 4.35 6.48
CA PRO A 184 5.02 4.08 7.88
C PRO A 184 6.33 3.91 8.66
N GLY A 185 6.32 4.33 9.93
CA GLY A 185 7.28 3.89 10.93
C GLY A 185 6.87 2.56 11.55
N PHE A 186 7.07 2.41 12.87
CA PHE A 186 6.59 1.24 13.61
C PHE A 186 5.10 1.39 13.94
N ILE A 187 4.30 0.48 13.36
CA ILE A 187 2.83 0.46 13.48
C ILE A 187 2.42 -0.75 14.32
N ASP A 188 1.46 -0.58 15.22
CA ASP A 188 0.90 -1.67 16.03
C ASP A 188 0.07 -2.60 15.14
N THR A 189 0.69 -3.69 14.76
CA THR A 189 0.10 -4.76 13.94
C THR A 189 0.46 -6.10 14.53
N ASP A 190 -0.07 -7.18 14.01
CA ASP A 190 0.28 -8.53 14.46
C ASP A 190 1.79 -8.82 14.37
N MET A 191 2.52 -8.12 13.47
CA MET A 191 3.97 -8.25 13.34
C MET A 191 4.73 -7.63 14.52
N THR A 192 4.20 -6.58 15.13
CA THR A 192 4.84 -5.91 16.28
C THR A 192 4.42 -6.48 17.63
N LYS A 193 3.26 -7.18 17.69
CA LYS A 193 2.76 -7.81 18.91
C LYS A 193 3.59 -9.01 19.39
N VAL A 194 4.36 -9.63 18.48
CA VAL A 194 5.23 -10.78 18.82
C VAL A 194 6.62 -10.35 19.34
N LEU A 195 6.90 -9.06 19.41
CA LEU A 195 8.16 -8.53 19.93
C LEU A 195 8.22 -8.67 21.46
N ARG A 196 9.41 -9.00 21.97
CA ARG A 196 9.68 -9.02 23.42
C ARG A 196 9.70 -7.59 23.98
N ASP A 197 9.44 -7.44 25.27
CA ASP A 197 9.35 -6.14 25.94
C ASP A 197 10.63 -5.31 25.80
N ASP A 198 11.82 -5.95 25.83
CA ASP A 198 13.10 -5.29 25.63
C ASP A 198 13.23 -4.71 24.21
N GLN A 199 12.81 -5.46 23.18
CA GLN A 199 12.82 -5.01 21.80
C GLN A 199 11.79 -3.88 21.58
N ARG A 200 10.60 -4.02 22.18
CA ARG A 200 9.56 -2.98 22.11
C ARG A 200 10.04 -1.68 22.76
N SER A 201 10.70 -1.75 23.91
CA SER A 201 11.25 -0.58 24.60
C SER A 201 12.32 0.13 23.77
N LEU A 202 13.22 -0.62 23.12
CA LEU A 202 14.23 -0.07 22.22
C LEU A 202 13.60 0.63 21.01
N MET A 203 12.55 0.05 20.44
CA MET A 203 11.82 0.66 19.32
C MET A 203 11.13 1.97 19.75
N LEU A 204 10.45 1.97 20.89
CA LEU A 204 9.77 3.15 21.41
C LEU A 204 10.75 4.29 21.67
N GLY A 205 11.98 3.98 22.14
CA GLY A 205 13.04 4.96 22.34
C GLY A 205 13.51 5.68 21.05
N GLN A 206 13.21 5.13 19.88
CA GLN A 206 13.52 5.75 18.57
C GLN A 206 12.39 6.64 18.03
N ILE A 207 11.23 6.66 18.68
CA ILE A 207 10.05 7.38 18.21
C ILE A 207 9.83 8.61 19.08
N PRO A 208 10.03 9.84 18.57
CA PRO A 208 9.81 11.06 19.35
C PRO A 208 8.41 11.17 19.98
N LEU A 209 7.36 10.67 19.32
CA LEU A 209 6.01 10.63 19.89
C LEU A 209 5.82 9.58 20.99
N GLY A 210 6.83 8.73 21.27
CA GLY A 210 6.86 7.78 22.39
C GLY A 210 5.86 6.62 22.31
N ARG A 211 5.24 6.39 21.14
CA ARG A 211 4.29 5.29 20.93
C ARG A 211 4.40 4.72 19.52
N LEU A 212 3.91 3.49 19.35
CA LEU A 212 3.65 2.95 18.02
C LEU A 212 2.52 3.74 17.34
N GLY A 213 2.56 3.82 16.02
CA GLY A 213 1.44 4.32 15.23
C GLY A 213 0.35 3.24 15.12
N GLU A 214 -0.89 3.68 14.88
CA GLU A 214 -2.02 2.79 14.62
C GLU A 214 -2.23 2.63 13.10
N PRO A 215 -2.69 1.47 12.60
CA PRO A 215 -3.00 1.27 11.19
C PRO A 215 -3.95 2.33 10.61
N GLU A 216 -4.88 2.82 11.42
CA GLU A 216 -5.86 3.86 11.07
C GLU A 216 -5.18 5.22 10.79
N GLU A 217 -4.04 5.50 11.42
CA GLU A 217 -3.29 6.74 11.15
C GLU A 217 -2.68 6.71 9.75
N ILE A 218 -2.22 5.55 9.29
CA ILE A 218 -1.77 5.35 7.91
C ILE A 218 -2.96 5.44 6.95
N ALA A 219 -4.08 4.79 7.29
CA ALA A 219 -5.28 4.77 6.47
C ALA A 219 -5.84 6.16 6.19
N LYS A 220 -5.85 7.05 7.20
CA LYS A 220 -6.30 8.44 7.07
C LYS A 220 -5.42 9.24 6.09
N VAL A 221 -4.11 9.04 6.11
CA VAL A 221 -3.19 9.70 5.16
C VAL A 221 -3.41 9.17 3.74
N VAL A 222 -3.63 7.86 3.59
CA VAL A 222 -3.98 7.26 2.30
C VAL A 222 -5.30 7.80 1.78
N ALA A 223 -6.34 7.89 2.60
CA ALA A 223 -7.63 8.45 2.22
C ALA A 223 -7.53 9.94 1.82
N PHE A 224 -6.72 10.72 2.54
CA PHE A 224 -6.42 12.10 2.17
C PHE A 224 -5.78 12.19 0.78
N LEU A 225 -4.76 11.38 0.48
CA LEU A 225 -4.11 11.35 -0.83
C LEU A 225 -5.04 10.84 -1.94
N ALA A 226 -5.97 9.96 -1.60
CA ALA A 226 -6.98 9.43 -2.53
C ALA A 226 -8.08 10.44 -2.86
N SER A 227 -8.27 11.45 -2.02
CA SER A 227 -9.30 12.49 -2.16
C SER A 227 -8.88 13.64 -3.08
N ASP A 228 -9.79 14.59 -3.28
CA ASP A 228 -9.51 15.85 -3.99
C ASP A 228 -8.57 16.76 -3.19
N SER A 229 -8.50 16.60 -1.86
CA SER A 229 -7.54 17.35 -1.02
C SER A 229 -6.09 16.98 -1.33
N GLY A 230 -5.83 15.77 -1.82
CA GLY A 230 -4.50 15.31 -2.29
C GLY A 230 -4.19 15.63 -3.75
N ALA A 231 -5.07 16.31 -4.49
CA ALA A 231 -4.98 16.46 -5.94
C ALA A 231 -3.71 17.18 -6.44
N TYR A 232 -3.09 18.01 -5.62
CA TYR A 232 -1.88 18.74 -5.97
C TYR A 232 -0.59 18.16 -5.38
N ILE A 233 -0.70 16.93 -4.80
CA ILE A 233 0.44 16.19 -4.23
C ILE A 233 0.77 15.03 -5.15
N THR A 234 1.96 15.03 -5.73
CA THR A 234 2.44 13.93 -6.59
C THR A 234 3.96 13.82 -6.56
N GLY A 235 4.47 12.59 -6.57
CA GLY A 235 5.90 12.30 -6.48
C GLY A 235 6.46 12.33 -5.07
N GLU A 236 5.61 12.52 -4.05
CA GLU A 236 6.02 12.65 -2.66
C GLU A 236 6.09 11.31 -1.92
N ASN A 237 6.97 11.27 -0.92
CA ASN A 237 7.01 10.22 0.09
C ASN A 237 6.60 10.81 1.44
N ILE A 238 5.37 10.54 1.86
CA ILE A 238 4.82 11.09 3.11
C ILE A 238 5.17 10.17 4.26
N HIS A 239 6.00 10.67 5.18
CA HIS A 239 6.40 9.97 6.38
C HIS A 239 5.31 10.00 7.44
N VAL A 240 4.89 8.81 7.93
CA VAL A 240 3.92 8.64 9.02
C VAL A 240 4.55 7.73 10.05
N ASN A 241 5.49 8.28 10.84
CA ASN A 241 6.43 7.50 11.63
C ASN A 241 6.68 8.03 13.06
N GLY A 242 5.86 8.98 13.52
CA GLY A 242 6.00 9.56 14.86
C GLY A 242 7.29 10.36 15.07
N GLY A 243 7.93 10.83 13.99
CA GLY A 243 9.20 11.57 14.05
C GLY A 243 10.45 10.68 14.05
N MET A 244 10.29 9.36 13.86
CA MET A 244 11.42 8.41 13.83
C MET A 244 12.44 8.75 12.72
N TYR A 245 11.97 9.30 11.63
CA TYR A 245 12.77 9.82 10.51
C TYR A 245 12.16 11.15 10.05
N MET A 246 13.02 12.16 9.89
CA MET A 246 12.69 13.52 9.45
C MET A 246 13.64 13.95 8.35
#